data_3fe45dbacdacfd7ae18326410812db11
#
_entry.id   3fe45dbacdacfd7ae18326410812db11
#
_cell.length_a   1.000
_cell.length_b   1.000
_cell.length_c   1.000
_cell.angle_alpha   90.00
_cell.angle_beta   90.00
_cell.angle_gamma   90.00
#
_symmetry.space_group_name_H-M   'P 1'
#
loop_
_entity.id
_entity.type
_entity.pdbx_description
1 polymer ?
#
loop_
_entity_poly.entity_id
_entity_poly.type
_entity_poly.pdbx_seq_one_letter_code
_entity_poly.pdbx_strand_id
1 'polypeptide(L)'
;MIPRLSATTWFVVLLAGCAGGDATARSEHTTEPQSILGETWQWEATVTPVEKVTVPSPERYTILLQDDGTVRIRIDCNRGSGNYTIAAGQLTFGPLVSTRMACPPDSMDAPFMRDLQRVSSFFVQDGKLYLELPFDSGTMRFRRAP
;
A
#
# COMPACT_ATOMS: atom_id res chain seq x y z
N MET A 1 -12.58 69.53 47.54
CA MET A 1 -11.55 69.14 46.55
C MET A 1 -11.95 67.75 46.03
N ILE A 2 -12.47 67.71 44.85
CA ILE A 2 -12.98 66.48 44.24
C ILE A 2 -12.09 66.16 42.99
N PRO A 3 -11.42 65.05 42.94
CA PRO A 3 -10.72 64.69 41.70
C PRO A 3 -11.66 63.98 40.71
N ARG A 4 -11.57 64.36 39.45
CA ARG A 4 -12.32 63.90 38.34
C ARG A 4 -11.95 62.49 37.94
N LEU A 5 -12.94 61.59 37.73
CA LEU A 5 -12.79 60.30 37.08
C LEU A 5 -12.66 60.50 35.55
N SER A 6 -11.60 60.04 34.97
CA SER A 6 -11.42 59.86 33.54
C SER A 6 -11.94 58.49 33.10
N ALA A 7 -12.96 58.50 32.28
CA ALA A 7 -13.46 57.28 31.65
C ALA A 7 -12.58 56.93 30.44
N THR A 8 -11.89 55.79 30.51
CA THR A 8 -11.10 55.23 29.42
C THR A 8 -12.01 54.29 28.62
N THR A 9 -12.35 54.72 27.42
CA THR A 9 -13.17 53.94 26.46
C THR A 9 -12.27 52.90 25.82
N TRP A 10 -12.55 51.62 26.07
CA TRP A 10 -11.91 50.50 25.37
C TRP A 10 -12.60 50.22 24.08
N PHE A 11 -11.92 50.45 22.97
CA PHE A 11 -12.33 50.02 21.63
C PHE A 11 -11.99 48.53 21.48
N VAL A 12 -13.02 47.70 21.42
CA VAL A 12 -12.87 46.29 21.04
C VAL A 12 -12.87 46.20 19.53
N VAL A 13 -11.71 45.97 18.93
CA VAL A 13 -11.59 45.66 17.52
C VAL A 13 -11.84 44.14 17.34
N LEU A 14 -13.01 43.80 16.79
CA LEU A 14 -13.33 42.48 16.31
C LEU A 14 -12.60 42.21 14.98
N LEU A 15 -11.49 41.50 15.03
CA LEU A 15 -10.86 40.93 13.85
C LEU A 15 -11.60 39.64 13.45
N ALA A 16 -12.44 39.74 12.42
CA ALA A 16 -13.00 38.58 11.74
C ALA A 16 -11.88 37.89 10.95
N GLY A 17 -11.30 36.86 11.51
CA GLY A 17 -10.37 35.98 10.80
C GLY A 17 -11.12 35.02 9.89
N CYS A 18 -11.05 35.22 8.59
CA CYS A 18 -11.41 34.18 7.60
C CYS A 18 -10.36 33.08 7.66
N ALA A 19 -10.67 31.98 8.35
CA ALA A 19 -9.94 30.73 8.25
C ALA A 19 -10.35 30.05 6.94
N GLY A 20 -9.67 30.37 5.84
CA GLY A 20 -9.66 29.58 4.63
C GLY A 20 -8.89 28.29 4.89
N GLY A 21 -9.57 27.22 5.28
CA GLY A 21 -8.97 25.89 5.36
C GLY A 21 -8.86 25.31 3.97
N ASP A 22 -7.70 25.40 3.34
CA ASP A 22 -7.34 24.55 2.22
C ASP A 22 -7.25 23.12 2.76
N ALA A 23 -8.34 22.36 2.61
CA ALA A 23 -8.32 20.93 2.80
C ALA A 23 -7.59 20.28 1.61
N THR A 24 -6.27 20.37 1.61
CA THR A 24 -5.44 19.52 0.76
C THR A 24 -5.70 18.09 1.20
N ALA A 25 -6.44 17.32 0.39
CA ALA A 25 -6.66 15.90 0.61
C ALA A 25 -5.30 15.20 0.63
N ARG A 26 -4.78 14.99 1.84
CA ARG A 26 -3.54 14.26 2.05
C ARG A 26 -3.85 12.80 1.76
N SER A 27 -3.27 12.26 0.69
CA SER A 27 -3.33 10.84 0.36
C SER A 27 -2.90 10.03 1.57
N GLU A 28 -3.80 9.25 2.16
CA GLU A 28 -3.49 8.47 3.35
C GLU A 28 -2.58 7.31 2.98
N HIS A 29 -1.39 7.34 3.52
CA HIS A 29 -0.35 6.34 3.35
C HIS A 29 -0.27 5.51 4.64
N THR A 30 -0.70 4.27 4.58
CA THR A 30 -0.80 3.39 5.75
C THR A 30 0.10 2.17 5.61
N THR A 31 0.87 1.89 6.66
CA THR A 31 1.67 0.66 6.81
C THR A 31 1.11 -0.27 7.88
N GLU A 32 -0.15 -0.07 8.29
CA GLU A 32 -0.81 -0.90 9.28
C GLU A 32 -1.02 -2.33 8.76
N PRO A 33 -0.49 -3.37 9.44
CA PRO A 33 -0.62 -4.77 9.00
C PRO A 33 -2.06 -5.21 8.80
N GLN A 34 -2.95 -4.82 9.71
CA GLN A 34 -4.37 -5.19 9.65
C GLN A 34 -5.09 -4.71 8.40
N SER A 35 -4.55 -3.69 7.74
CA SER A 35 -5.14 -3.15 6.51
C SER A 35 -4.98 -4.07 5.29
N ILE A 36 -4.10 -5.09 5.37
CA ILE A 36 -3.76 -5.95 4.24
C ILE A 36 -4.07 -7.43 4.49
N LEU A 37 -4.43 -7.81 5.73
CA LEU A 37 -4.72 -9.21 6.09
C LEU A 37 -6.15 -9.61 5.69
N GLY A 38 -6.33 -10.89 5.36
CA GLY A 38 -7.64 -11.47 5.03
C GLY A 38 -8.22 -11.04 3.69
N GLU A 39 -7.55 -10.14 2.96
CA GLU A 39 -7.97 -9.62 1.68
C GLU A 39 -7.22 -10.32 0.54
N THR A 40 -7.93 -10.59 -0.55
CA THR A 40 -7.28 -11.06 -1.78
C THR A 40 -6.82 -9.87 -2.61
N TRP A 41 -5.52 -9.79 -2.83
CA TRP A 41 -4.88 -8.74 -3.59
C TRP A 41 -4.48 -9.25 -4.97
N GLN A 42 -4.86 -8.51 -6.03
CA GLN A 42 -4.61 -8.82 -7.44
C GLN A 42 -3.47 -7.93 -7.96
N TRP A 43 -2.43 -8.55 -8.53
CA TRP A 43 -1.29 -7.82 -9.09
C TRP A 43 -1.67 -7.07 -10.36
N GLU A 44 -1.56 -5.74 -10.35
CA GLU A 44 -1.87 -4.87 -11.50
C GLU A 44 -0.65 -4.51 -12.33
N ALA A 45 0.48 -4.27 -11.67
CA ALA A 45 1.70 -3.83 -12.33
C ALA A 45 2.92 -3.96 -11.41
N THR A 46 4.10 -4.00 -12.01
CA THR A 46 5.37 -3.64 -11.36
C THR A 46 5.96 -2.41 -12.05
N VAL A 47 6.30 -1.41 -11.26
CA VAL A 47 6.94 -0.18 -11.72
C VAL A 47 8.38 -0.18 -11.23
N THR A 48 9.32 -0.06 -12.15
CA THR A 48 10.76 0.09 -11.87
C THR A 48 11.23 1.47 -12.37
N PRO A 49 12.46 1.90 -12.06
CA PRO A 49 13.00 3.16 -12.58
C PRO A 49 13.08 3.24 -14.11
N VAL A 50 13.09 2.10 -14.80
CA VAL A 50 13.29 2.03 -16.25
C VAL A 50 12.04 1.62 -17.03
N GLU A 51 11.11 0.91 -16.41
CA GLU A 51 9.93 0.38 -17.10
C GLU A 51 8.72 0.20 -16.18
N LYS A 52 7.56 0.08 -16.80
CA LYS A 52 6.32 -0.34 -16.15
C LYS A 52 5.78 -1.60 -16.84
N VAL A 53 5.78 -2.70 -16.11
CA VAL A 53 5.15 -3.95 -16.52
C VAL A 53 3.70 -3.94 -16.05
N THR A 54 2.74 -3.96 -16.97
CA THR A 54 1.30 -4.02 -16.65
C THR A 54 0.78 -5.44 -16.83
N VAL A 55 -0.05 -5.89 -15.89
CA VAL A 55 -0.63 -7.24 -15.89
C VAL A 55 -1.97 -7.23 -16.62
N PRO A 56 -2.12 -7.92 -17.76
CA PRO A 56 -3.38 -7.92 -18.52
C PRO A 56 -4.54 -8.57 -17.78
N SER A 57 -4.26 -9.58 -16.95
CA SER A 57 -5.25 -10.38 -16.22
C SER A 57 -4.89 -10.50 -14.74
N PRO A 58 -5.11 -9.42 -13.95
CA PRO A 58 -4.72 -9.37 -12.54
C PRO A 58 -5.32 -10.49 -11.67
N GLU A 59 -6.51 -10.98 -12.00
CA GLU A 59 -7.18 -12.07 -11.30
C GLU A 59 -6.43 -13.41 -11.37
N ARG A 60 -5.48 -13.55 -12.29
CA ARG A 60 -4.60 -14.73 -12.42
C ARG A 60 -3.41 -14.69 -11.46
N TYR A 61 -3.11 -13.53 -10.85
CA TYR A 61 -1.95 -13.32 -9.98
C TYR A 61 -2.38 -12.65 -8.69
N THR A 62 -2.57 -13.47 -7.65
CA THR A 62 -3.10 -12.96 -6.38
C THR A 62 -2.27 -13.39 -5.19
N ILE A 63 -2.31 -12.59 -4.14
CA ILE A 63 -1.84 -12.96 -2.80
C ILE A 63 -2.97 -12.78 -1.79
N LEU A 64 -2.98 -13.64 -0.78
CA LEU A 64 -3.83 -13.55 0.39
C LEU A 64 -2.96 -13.78 1.63
N LEU A 65 -2.73 -12.72 2.39
CA LEU A 65 -1.99 -12.76 3.65
C LEU A 65 -2.98 -13.14 4.76
N GLN A 66 -2.73 -14.27 5.41
CA GLN A 66 -3.56 -14.78 6.49
C GLN A 66 -3.00 -14.31 7.84
N ASP A 67 -3.85 -14.19 8.85
CA ASP A 67 -3.50 -13.74 10.20
C ASP A 67 -2.58 -14.71 10.97
N ASP A 68 -2.46 -15.96 10.50
CA ASP A 68 -1.57 -16.98 11.04
C ASP A 68 -0.11 -16.85 10.53
N GLY A 69 0.22 -15.82 9.75
CA GLY A 69 1.57 -15.63 9.18
C GLY A 69 1.82 -16.40 7.90
N THR A 70 0.79 -17.00 7.31
CA THR A 70 0.91 -17.72 6.03
C THR A 70 0.39 -16.86 4.88
N VAL A 71 0.91 -17.09 3.68
CA VAL A 71 0.44 -16.48 2.44
C VAL A 71 -0.03 -17.55 1.47
N ARG A 72 -1.18 -17.35 0.86
CA ARG A 72 -1.65 -18.12 -0.30
C ARG A 72 -1.44 -17.29 -1.56
N ILE A 73 -1.00 -17.95 -2.62
CA ILE A 73 -0.63 -17.30 -3.87
C ILE A 73 -1.30 -18.02 -5.03
N ARG A 74 -1.90 -17.27 -5.92
CA ARG A 74 -2.24 -17.73 -7.26
C ARG A 74 -1.21 -17.19 -8.24
N ILE A 75 -0.66 -18.06 -9.06
CA ILE A 75 0.42 -17.75 -10.00
C ILE A 75 -0.05 -18.28 -11.35
N ASP A 76 -0.98 -17.57 -11.96
CA ASP A 76 -1.65 -17.97 -13.18
C ASP A 76 -2.38 -19.33 -13.03
N CYS A 77 -1.92 -20.38 -13.71
CA CYS A 77 -2.43 -21.72 -13.63
C CYS A 77 -1.92 -22.46 -12.38
N ASN A 78 -0.91 -21.95 -11.70
CA ASN A 78 -0.29 -22.53 -10.52
C ASN A 78 -0.86 -21.96 -9.21
N ARG A 79 -0.66 -22.70 -8.12
CA ARG A 79 -0.96 -22.30 -6.74
C ARG A 79 0.31 -22.37 -5.91
N GLY A 80 0.46 -21.43 -5.00
CA GLY A 80 1.60 -21.39 -4.10
C GLY A 80 1.21 -21.02 -2.69
N SER A 81 2.17 -21.19 -1.79
CA SER A 81 2.07 -20.78 -0.39
C SER A 81 3.46 -20.57 0.19
N GLY A 82 3.49 -19.94 1.35
CA GLY A 82 4.68 -19.74 2.15
C GLY A 82 4.34 -19.02 3.43
N ASN A 83 5.37 -18.60 4.15
CA ASN A 83 5.22 -17.75 5.32
C ASN A 83 5.63 -16.32 4.98
N TYR A 84 5.12 -15.36 5.74
CA TYR A 84 5.54 -13.98 5.68
C TYR A 84 5.80 -13.44 7.09
N THR A 85 6.54 -12.36 7.17
CA THR A 85 6.77 -11.60 8.41
C THR A 85 6.49 -10.13 8.16
N ILE A 86 5.75 -9.51 9.07
CA ILE A 86 5.56 -8.06 9.12
C ILE A 86 6.15 -7.55 10.43
N ALA A 87 7.08 -6.62 10.34
CA ALA A 87 7.68 -5.95 11.50
C ALA A 87 8.09 -4.52 11.12
N ALA A 88 7.70 -3.54 11.92
CA ALA A 88 8.08 -2.13 11.74
C ALA A 88 7.87 -1.58 10.31
N GLY A 89 6.74 -1.92 9.67
CA GLY A 89 6.43 -1.50 8.30
C GLY A 89 7.13 -2.29 7.19
N GLN A 90 7.98 -3.24 7.55
CA GLN A 90 8.59 -4.16 6.60
C GLN A 90 7.71 -5.38 6.41
N LEU A 91 7.63 -5.86 5.18
CA LEU A 91 7.01 -7.13 4.80
C LEU A 91 8.03 -7.96 4.04
N THR A 92 8.28 -9.16 4.50
CA THR A 92 9.16 -10.11 3.80
C THR A 92 8.50 -11.47 3.69
N PHE A 93 8.74 -12.14 2.57
CA PHE A 93 8.29 -13.51 2.37
C PHE A 93 9.43 -14.49 2.63
N GLY A 94 9.14 -15.55 3.37
CA GLY A 94 10.02 -16.71 3.45
C GLY A 94 10.03 -17.51 2.14
N PRO A 95 10.61 -18.71 2.13
CA PRO A 95 10.58 -19.57 0.95
C PRO A 95 9.15 -19.81 0.47
N LEU A 96 8.88 -19.45 -0.79
CA LEU A 96 7.61 -19.67 -1.46
C LEU A 96 7.68 -20.96 -2.26
N VAL A 97 6.69 -21.83 -2.08
CA VAL A 97 6.55 -23.07 -2.84
C VAL A 97 5.35 -22.98 -3.77
N SER A 98 5.41 -23.60 -4.94
CA SER A 98 4.31 -23.61 -5.89
C SER A 98 4.25 -24.92 -6.67
N THR A 99 3.06 -25.22 -7.20
CA THR A 99 2.91 -26.22 -8.27
C THR A 99 3.67 -25.75 -9.52
N ARG A 100 3.95 -26.70 -10.43
CA ARG A 100 4.70 -26.42 -11.66
C ARG A 100 4.00 -27.01 -12.87
N MET A 101 2.76 -26.58 -13.09
CA MET A 101 2.08 -26.86 -14.34
C MET A 101 2.61 -25.94 -15.44
N ALA A 102 2.64 -26.41 -16.69
CA ALA A 102 2.93 -25.57 -17.82
C ALA A 102 1.75 -24.62 -18.04
N CYS A 103 1.96 -23.34 -17.76
CA CYS A 103 1.00 -22.28 -18.02
C CYS A 103 1.03 -21.84 -19.50
N PRO A 104 0.01 -21.10 -19.97
CA PRO A 104 0.01 -20.53 -21.32
C PRO A 104 1.26 -19.67 -21.60
N PRO A 105 1.65 -19.50 -22.87
CA PRO A 105 2.86 -18.75 -23.24
C PRO A 105 2.87 -17.27 -22.81
N ASP A 106 1.69 -16.68 -22.57
CA ASP A 106 1.51 -15.30 -22.08
C ASP A 106 1.58 -15.19 -20.56
N SER A 107 1.93 -16.28 -19.87
CA SER A 107 2.01 -16.28 -18.41
C SER A 107 3.12 -15.37 -17.90
N MET A 108 2.78 -14.61 -16.85
CA MET A 108 3.72 -13.75 -16.12
C MET A 108 4.14 -14.39 -14.79
N ASP A 109 4.12 -15.71 -14.70
CA ASP A 109 4.44 -16.47 -13.47
C ASP A 109 5.88 -16.20 -13.00
N ALA A 110 6.86 -16.20 -13.90
CA ALA A 110 8.25 -15.98 -13.58
C ALA A 110 8.53 -14.57 -13.03
N PRO A 111 8.14 -13.46 -13.67
CA PRO A 111 8.33 -12.12 -13.11
C PRO A 111 7.53 -11.91 -11.81
N PHE A 112 6.31 -12.44 -11.70
CA PHE A 112 5.52 -12.33 -10.48
C PHE A 112 6.22 -12.98 -9.28
N MET A 113 6.66 -14.23 -9.41
CA MET A 113 7.34 -14.94 -8.32
C MET A 113 8.70 -14.36 -7.99
N ARG A 114 9.48 -13.95 -9.00
CA ARG A 114 10.78 -13.30 -8.81
C ARG A 114 10.63 -12.03 -7.96
N ASP A 115 9.67 -11.17 -8.30
CA ASP A 115 9.50 -9.89 -7.62
C ASP A 115 8.90 -10.10 -6.23
N LEU A 116 7.92 -11.00 -6.08
CA LEU A 116 7.31 -11.30 -4.79
C LEU A 116 8.33 -11.81 -3.76
N GLN A 117 9.28 -12.67 -4.16
CA GLN A 117 10.35 -13.16 -3.27
C GLN A 117 11.34 -12.08 -2.83
N ARG A 118 11.34 -10.93 -3.48
CA ARG A 118 12.26 -9.81 -3.19
C ARG A 118 11.61 -8.70 -2.38
N VAL A 119 10.34 -8.79 -2.07
CA VAL A 119 9.62 -7.76 -1.30
C VAL A 119 10.33 -7.50 0.03
N SER A 120 10.49 -6.22 0.38
CA SER A 120 11.15 -5.77 1.61
C SER A 120 10.28 -4.89 2.51
N SER A 121 9.33 -4.17 1.93
CA SER A 121 8.40 -3.31 2.67
C SER A 121 7.07 -3.20 1.95
N PHE A 122 6.10 -2.57 2.59
CA PHE A 122 4.79 -2.32 2.01
C PHE A 122 4.17 -1.03 2.51
N PHE A 123 3.21 -0.53 1.76
CA PHE A 123 2.26 0.49 2.19
C PHE A 123 0.93 0.33 1.48
N VAL A 124 -0.10 0.93 2.06
CA VAL A 124 -1.42 1.05 1.42
C VAL A 124 -1.69 2.52 1.14
N GLN A 125 -2.11 2.81 -0.07
CA GLN A 125 -2.48 4.16 -0.50
C GLN A 125 -3.65 4.07 -1.47
N ASP A 126 -4.67 4.91 -1.27
CA ASP A 126 -5.87 4.98 -2.11
C ASP A 126 -6.54 3.60 -2.31
N GLY A 127 -6.57 2.76 -1.24
CA GLY A 127 -7.14 1.42 -1.26
C GLY A 127 -6.34 0.37 -2.04
N LYS A 128 -5.15 0.70 -2.50
CA LYS A 128 -4.21 -0.20 -3.19
C LYS A 128 -3.08 -0.60 -2.27
N LEU A 129 -2.59 -1.82 -2.45
CA LEU A 129 -1.40 -2.34 -1.78
C LEU A 129 -0.19 -2.16 -2.70
N TYR A 130 0.86 -1.61 -2.13
CA TYR A 130 2.16 -1.44 -2.77
C TYR A 130 3.18 -2.28 -2.01
N LEU A 131 3.87 -3.17 -2.72
CA LEU A 131 4.96 -3.99 -2.20
C LEU A 131 6.26 -3.49 -2.82
N GLU A 132 7.16 -2.99 -1.98
CA GLU A 132 8.41 -2.38 -2.42
C GLU A 132 9.52 -3.41 -2.53
N LEU A 133 10.27 -3.32 -3.59
CA LEU A 133 11.49 -4.11 -3.82
C LEU A 133 12.70 -3.37 -3.22
N PRO A 134 13.73 -4.09 -2.77
CA PRO A 134 14.85 -3.48 -2.07
C PRO A 134 15.63 -2.51 -2.97
N PHE A 135 16.26 -1.52 -2.36
CA PHE A 135 17.13 -0.54 -3.03
C PHE A 135 16.41 0.26 -4.13
N ASP A 136 15.14 0.61 -3.91
CA ASP A 136 14.30 1.35 -4.86
C ASP A 136 14.27 0.72 -6.26
N SER A 137 14.48 -0.60 -6.33
CA SER A 137 14.53 -1.33 -7.59
C SER A 137 13.17 -1.54 -8.26
N GLY A 138 12.08 -1.24 -7.56
CA GLY A 138 10.73 -1.26 -8.10
C GLY A 138 9.65 -1.42 -7.03
N THR A 139 8.40 -1.30 -7.47
CA THR A 139 7.22 -1.45 -6.62
C THR A 139 6.17 -2.27 -7.36
N MET A 140 5.70 -3.35 -6.75
CA MET A 140 4.56 -4.12 -7.21
C MET A 140 3.28 -3.46 -6.71
N ARG A 141 2.34 -3.18 -7.60
CA ARG A 141 1.05 -2.59 -7.26
C ARG A 141 -0.06 -3.62 -7.35
N PHE A 142 -0.89 -3.65 -6.32
CA PHE A 142 -2.04 -4.55 -6.21
C PHE A 142 -3.33 -3.76 -5.95
N ARG A 143 -4.44 -4.27 -6.46
CA ARG A 143 -5.78 -3.86 -6.08
C ARG A 143 -6.46 -4.94 -5.25
N ARG A 144 -7.50 -4.60 -4.50
CA ARG A 144 -8.38 -5.59 -3.88
C ARG A 144 -9.14 -6.35 -4.97
N ALA A 145 -9.35 -7.65 -4.76
CA ALA A 145 -10.29 -8.41 -5.56
C ALA A 145 -11.72 -7.88 -5.35
N PRO A 146 -12.59 -7.94 -6.37
CA PRO A 146 -14.00 -7.58 -6.25
C PRO A 146 -14.74 -8.44 -5.23
#